data_e106919ece3df1fadf01d1a54780b8a2
#
_entry.id   e106919ece3df1fadf01d1a54780b8a2
#
_cell.length_a   1.000
_cell.length_b   1.000
_cell.length_c   1.000
_cell.angle_alpha   90.00
_cell.angle_beta   90.00
_cell.angle_gamma   90.00
#
_symmetry.space_group_name_H-M   'P 1'
#
loop_
_entity.id
_entity.type
_entity.pdbx_description
1 polymer ?
#
loop_
_entity_poly.entity_id
_entity_poly.type
_entity_poly.pdbx_seq_one_letter_code
_entity_poly.pdbx_strand_id
1 'polypeptide(L)'
;MTASEAANEPGAGSLAELEARFRRECELLLVPPGKAWLEPRSHPKHGTMLDVAIVGAGMAGLAAAMALKRLGVGNIRLFDKSPERLEGPWLTYARMEVLRSPPELVGPALGFPSLTFRAWFEAQFGFEAWERLHRIPRAQWMEYLIWYRRLIDVPIENECELTAIDGGVDHVLLSLRSAVGDRKIAARRVVLANGRDGLGGAYVPALFRALSQRHSAHSSDDIDFTVLKGKTVGVVGAGASAVDNAAEALEHGAAHVAMLVRRRDVPRINRGMGIGSPGMWHGFYHLAPERRWAIVQFVADNAIPPPHDSMLRCSRHPNFAVVTGCEPLGVREEDGRVRLDTSRGKLAFDFLILATGFHVDWSKRPELASLARHIVLWRDRFAPPVTAPSSRAMIPGLARLSSSWKSYPAPRHGLAACIATRFQRSSVTAP
;
A
#
# COMPACT_ATOMS: atom_id res chain seq x y z
N MET A 1 10.46 32.16 22.25
CA MET A 1 11.25 31.09 22.87
C MET A 1 11.83 30.27 21.73
N THR A 2 13.13 30.33 21.58
CA THR A 2 13.87 29.76 20.46
C THR A 2 13.99 28.24 20.65
N ALA A 3 14.02 27.48 19.53
CA ALA A 3 14.06 25.99 19.47
C ALA A 3 15.32 25.33 20.08
N SER A 4 16.11 26.07 20.86
CA SER A 4 17.39 25.62 21.43
C SER A 4 17.32 25.21 22.90
N GLU A 5 16.21 25.41 23.62
CA GLU A 5 16.13 25.15 25.07
C GLU A 5 15.36 23.89 25.48
N ALA A 6 14.86 23.09 24.52
CA ALA A 6 14.10 21.85 24.81
C ALA A 6 14.97 20.58 24.87
N ALA A 7 16.29 20.69 24.95
CA ALA A 7 17.21 19.57 24.75
C ALA A 7 17.81 18.98 26.03
N ASN A 8 17.16 19.09 27.21
CA ASN A 8 17.67 18.39 28.38
C ASN A 8 16.59 18.13 29.44
N GLU A 9 15.63 17.21 29.13
CA GLU A 9 14.87 16.55 30.19
C GLU A 9 15.43 15.15 30.46
N PRO A 10 15.65 14.74 31.72
CA PRO A 10 16.18 13.42 32.05
C PRO A 10 15.11 12.35 31.78
N GLY A 11 15.28 11.61 30.70
CA GLY A 11 14.41 10.49 30.34
C GLY A 11 14.35 10.12 28.85
N ALA A 12 14.70 11.00 27.93
CA ALA A 12 14.82 10.67 26.51
C ALA A 12 16.24 10.16 26.24
N GLY A 13 16.40 8.85 26.07
CA GLY A 13 17.63 8.30 25.53
C GLY A 13 17.84 8.88 24.13
N SER A 14 19.06 9.26 23.78
CA SER A 14 19.32 9.81 22.44
C SER A 14 19.07 8.78 21.34
N LEU A 15 18.78 9.23 20.13
CA LEU A 15 18.65 8.34 18.95
C LEU A 15 19.93 7.48 18.77
N ALA A 16 21.11 8.03 19.11
CA ALA A 16 22.36 7.30 19.08
C ALA A 16 22.41 6.12 20.09
N GLU A 17 21.84 6.30 21.28
CA GLU A 17 21.72 5.23 22.28
C GLU A 17 20.75 4.15 21.84
N LEU A 18 19.63 4.52 21.20
CA LEU A 18 18.70 3.56 20.60
C LEU A 18 19.37 2.74 19.50
N GLU A 19 20.16 3.37 18.63
CA GLU A 19 20.92 2.69 17.59
C GLU A 19 21.98 1.74 18.16
N ALA A 20 22.68 2.16 19.24
CA ALA A 20 23.63 1.32 19.93
C ALA A 20 22.95 0.10 20.56
N ARG A 21 21.77 0.28 21.14
CA ARG A 21 20.95 -0.81 21.69
C ARG A 21 20.53 -1.80 20.59
N PHE A 22 20.07 -1.30 19.43
CA PHE A 22 19.74 -2.17 18.30
C PHE A 22 20.95 -2.99 17.82
N ARG A 23 22.14 -2.36 17.72
CA ARG A 23 23.36 -3.11 17.37
C ARG A 23 23.65 -4.20 18.39
N ARG A 24 23.48 -3.89 19.69
CA ARG A 24 23.64 -4.88 20.76
C ARG A 24 22.60 -6.01 20.68
N GLU A 25 21.35 -5.71 20.37
CA GLU A 25 20.30 -6.73 20.12
C GLU A 25 20.71 -7.63 18.96
N CYS A 26 21.24 -7.07 17.87
CA CYS A 26 21.74 -7.84 16.73
C CYS A 26 22.89 -8.78 17.12
N GLU A 27 23.85 -8.29 17.90
CA GLU A 27 24.96 -9.12 18.41
C GLU A 27 24.45 -10.30 19.25
N LEU A 28 23.54 -10.02 20.20
CA LEU A 28 22.99 -11.06 21.10
C LEU A 28 22.13 -12.08 20.34
N LEU A 29 21.49 -11.68 19.27
CA LEU A 29 20.66 -12.53 18.43
C LEU A 29 21.41 -13.15 17.24
N LEU A 30 22.73 -12.86 17.12
CA LEU A 30 23.56 -13.27 15.98
C LEU A 30 22.96 -12.85 14.63
N VAL A 31 22.63 -11.57 14.47
CA VAL A 31 22.03 -11.00 13.26
C VAL A 31 22.96 -9.98 12.61
N PRO A 32 23.43 -10.22 11.37
CA PRO A 32 23.27 -11.48 10.62
C PRO A 32 24.07 -12.62 11.25
N PRO A 33 23.70 -13.88 11.00
CA PRO A 33 24.53 -15.01 11.41
C PRO A 33 25.96 -14.89 10.86
N GLY A 34 26.94 -15.16 11.68
CA GLY A 34 28.36 -14.97 11.32
C GLY A 34 28.86 -15.86 10.18
N LYS A 35 28.13 -16.92 9.83
CA LYS A 35 28.45 -17.81 8.71
C LYS A 35 27.33 -17.81 7.68
N ALA A 36 27.66 -17.44 6.45
CA ALA A 36 26.74 -17.57 5.33
C ALA A 36 26.45 -19.06 5.06
N TRP A 37 25.16 -19.39 4.91
CA TRP A 37 24.73 -20.77 4.57
C TRP A 37 24.35 -20.90 3.08
N LEU A 38 24.23 -19.77 2.35
CA LEU A 38 24.01 -19.75 0.91
C LEU A 38 25.36 -19.58 0.21
N GLU A 39 25.69 -20.51 -0.68
CA GLU A 39 26.86 -20.39 -1.53
C GLU A 39 26.63 -19.34 -2.62
N PRO A 40 27.60 -18.45 -2.90
CA PRO A 40 27.52 -17.53 -4.02
C PRO A 40 27.30 -18.26 -5.33
N ARG A 41 26.46 -17.69 -6.21
CA ARG A 41 26.24 -18.21 -7.57
C ARG A 41 26.48 -17.10 -8.58
N SER A 42 26.86 -17.52 -9.78
CA SER A 42 27.03 -16.62 -10.93
C SER A 42 26.18 -17.07 -12.10
N HIS A 43 25.64 -16.11 -12.84
CA HIS A 43 24.96 -16.33 -14.10
C HIS A 43 25.95 -16.08 -15.25
N PRO A 44 26.03 -16.96 -16.29
CA PRO A 44 27.05 -16.85 -17.33
C PRO A 44 27.10 -15.49 -18.05
N LYS A 45 25.93 -14.84 -18.19
CA LYS A 45 25.81 -13.56 -18.92
C LYS A 45 25.61 -12.33 -18.00
N HIS A 46 25.24 -12.52 -16.74
CA HIS A 46 24.82 -11.42 -15.88
C HIS A 46 25.64 -11.32 -14.57
N GLY A 47 26.78 -12.02 -14.50
CA GLY A 47 27.70 -11.94 -13.37
C GLY A 47 27.14 -12.53 -12.08
N THR A 48 27.52 -11.96 -10.94
CA THR A 48 27.09 -12.44 -9.62
C THR A 48 25.57 -12.40 -9.48
N MET A 49 24.99 -13.53 -9.09
CA MET A 49 23.55 -13.68 -8.90
C MET A 49 23.16 -13.27 -7.49
N LEU A 50 22.19 -12.39 -7.35
CA LEU A 50 21.61 -12.07 -6.04
C LEU A 50 20.91 -13.30 -5.45
N ASP A 51 20.96 -13.46 -4.13
CA ASP A 51 20.11 -14.45 -3.46
C ASP A 51 18.66 -14.01 -3.51
N VAL A 52 18.39 -12.74 -3.20
CA VAL A 52 17.05 -12.16 -3.31
C VAL A 52 17.12 -10.74 -3.85
N ALA A 53 16.39 -10.50 -4.93
CA ALA A 53 16.05 -9.16 -5.39
C ALA A 53 14.72 -8.75 -4.78
N ILE A 54 14.63 -7.56 -4.18
CA ILE A 54 13.40 -7.01 -3.62
C ILE A 54 12.97 -5.82 -4.45
N VAL A 55 11.78 -5.83 -4.99
CA VAL A 55 11.22 -4.73 -5.79
C VAL A 55 10.27 -3.91 -4.92
N GLY A 56 10.65 -2.67 -4.68
CA GLY A 56 10.02 -1.74 -3.74
C GLY A 56 10.83 -1.64 -2.44
N ALA A 57 11.28 -0.42 -2.13
CA ALA A 57 12.05 -0.09 -0.92
C ALA A 57 11.22 0.66 0.15
N GLY A 58 9.89 0.63 0.03
CA GLY A 58 8.98 1.09 1.07
C GLY A 58 8.97 0.16 2.29
N MET A 59 8.09 0.43 3.26
CA MET A 59 7.98 -0.32 4.52
C MET A 59 8.02 -1.85 4.34
N ALA A 60 7.30 -2.39 3.35
CA ALA A 60 7.23 -3.84 3.14
C ALA A 60 8.56 -4.42 2.62
N GLY A 61 9.24 -3.71 1.72
CA GLY A 61 10.55 -4.12 1.20
C GLY A 61 11.63 -4.06 2.26
N LEU A 62 11.66 -3.00 3.06
CA LEU A 62 12.59 -2.85 4.19
C LEU A 62 12.38 -3.97 5.23
N ALA A 63 11.12 -4.26 5.59
CA ALA A 63 10.80 -5.36 6.50
C ALA A 63 11.24 -6.72 5.94
N ALA A 64 11.01 -6.97 4.65
CA ALA A 64 11.44 -8.21 3.99
C ALA A 64 12.97 -8.33 3.99
N ALA A 65 13.70 -7.26 3.71
CA ALA A 65 15.15 -7.24 3.73
C ALA A 65 15.70 -7.55 5.12
N MET A 66 15.17 -6.92 6.16
CA MET A 66 15.58 -7.19 7.54
C MET A 66 15.23 -8.61 7.98
N ALA A 67 14.07 -9.13 7.58
CA ALA A 67 13.70 -10.53 7.86
C ALA A 67 14.67 -11.52 7.21
N LEU A 68 15.08 -11.27 5.97
CA LEU A 68 16.08 -12.10 5.26
C LEU A 68 17.46 -11.99 5.90
N LYS A 69 17.89 -10.78 6.30
CA LYS A 69 19.16 -10.56 7.01
C LYS A 69 19.20 -11.37 8.32
N ARG A 70 18.10 -11.41 9.09
CA ARG A 70 17.96 -12.26 10.28
C ARG A 70 18.16 -13.75 9.98
N LEU A 71 17.75 -14.20 8.82
CA LEU A 71 17.88 -15.59 8.37
C LEU A 71 19.25 -15.89 7.73
N GLY A 72 20.18 -14.95 7.73
CA GLY A 72 21.51 -15.11 7.16
C GLY A 72 21.56 -15.03 5.63
N VAL A 73 20.54 -14.49 5.01
CA VAL A 73 20.54 -14.18 3.57
C VAL A 73 21.18 -12.80 3.40
N GLY A 74 22.41 -12.74 2.93
CA GLY A 74 23.21 -11.50 2.90
C GLY A 74 23.27 -10.83 1.52
N ASN A 75 23.24 -11.61 0.43
CA ASN A 75 23.33 -11.07 -0.92
C ASN A 75 21.95 -10.63 -1.43
N ILE A 76 21.46 -9.54 -0.83
CA ILE A 76 20.13 -8.94 -1.07
C ILE A 76 20.34 -7.55 -1.69
N ARG A 77 19.48 -7.15 -2.60
CA ARG A 77 19.38 -5.78 -3.09
C ARG A 77 17.94 -5.37 -3.31
N LEU A 78 17.62 -4.13 -2.93
CA LEU A 78 16.32 -3.53 -3.19
C LEU A 78 16.40 -2.61 -4.41
N PHE A 79 15.32 -2.53 -5.15
CA PHE A 79 15.15 -1.64 -6.30
C PHE A 79 13.85 -0.88 -6.15
N ASP A 80 13.88 0.44 -6.22
CA ASP A 80 12.68 1.27 -6.16
C ASP A 80 12.70 2.30 -7.29
N LYS A 81 11.56 2.48 -7.94
CA LYS A 81 11.41 3.46 -9.01
C LYS A 81 11.37 4.91 -8.50
N SER A 82 11.08 5.09 -7.22
CA SER A 82 10.99 6.41 -6.60
C SER A 82 12.38 6.96 -6.26
N PRO A 83 12.55 8.27 -6.23
CA PRO A 83 13.70 8.90 -5.61
C PRO A 83 13.85 8.47 -4.15
N GLU A 84 15.07 8.56 -3.64
CA GLU A 84 15.34 8.29 -2.23
C GLU A 84 14.50 9.19 -1.34
N ARG A 85 14.00 8.65 -0.23
CA ARG A 85 13.11 9.28 0.76
C ARG A 85 11.67 9.53 0.27
N LEU A 86 11.32 9.08 -0.95
CA LEU A 86 9.97 9.15 -1.50
C LEU A 86 9.39 7.77 -1.78
N GLU A 87 9.97 6.71 -1.20
CA GLU A 87 9.48 5.35 -1.37
C GLU A 87 8.12 5.16 -0.67
N GLY A 88 7.19 4.60 -1.40
CA GLY A 88 5.83 4.36 -0.93
C GLY A 88 4.93 5.60 -0.97
N PRO A 89 3.75 5.55 -0.33
CA PRO A 89 2.70 6.55 -0.51
C PRO A 89 2.82 7.77 0.41
N TRP A 90 3.68 7.73 1.42
CA TRP A 90 3.60 8.59 2.60
C TRP A 90 3.78 10.08 2.31
N LEU A 91 4.75 10.45 1.47
CA LEU A 91 5.02 11.83 1.04
C LEU A 91 4.61 12.08 -0.41
N THR A 92 3.97 11.11 -1.07
CA THR A 92 3.54 11.20 -2.46
C THR A 92 2.02 11.34 -2.55
N TYR A 93 1.30 10.28 -2.90
CA TYR A 93 -0.14 10.34 -3.17
C TYR A 93 -1.05 10.09 -1.95
N ALA A 94 -0.54 9.77 -0.77
CA ALA A 94 -1.38 9.67 0.43
C ALA A 94 -1.77 11.07 0.93
N ARG A 95 -3.07 11.28 1.13
CA ARG A 95 -3.65 12.59 1.52
C ARG A 95 -4.12 12.64 2.98
N MET A 96 -3.95 11.55 3.72
CA MET A 96 -4.22 11.53 5.17
C MET A 96 -3.16 12.32 5.92
N GLU A 97 -3.53 13.09 6.92
CA GLU A 97 -2.56 13.77 7.81
C GLU A 97 -1.89 12.79 8.77
N VAL A 98 -2.68 11.86 9.29
CA VAL A 98 -2.23 10.89 10.29
C VAL A 98 -2.51 9.46 9.84
N LEU A 99 -1.72 8.51 10.32
CA LEU A 99 -1.95 7.09 10.07
C LEU A 99 -3.27 6.64 10.72
N ARG A 100 -3.93 5.70 10.07
CA ARG A 100 -5.19 5.10 10.58
C ARG A 100 -4.95 3.98 11.58
N SER A 101 -3.76 3.41 11.53
CA SER A 101 -3.33 2.39 12.47
C SER A 101 -3.11 2.98 13.86
N PRO A 102 -3.44 2.26 14.94
CA PRO A 102 -3.07 2.66 16.28
C PRO A 102 -1.54 2.80 16.40
N PRO A 103 -1.03 3.79 17.17
CA PRO A 103 0.42 3.99 17.33
C PRO A 103 1.10 2.82 18.05
N GLU A 104 0.37 2.03 18.82
CA GLU A 104 0.87 0.85 19.56
C GLU A 104 1.24 -0.34 18.65
N LEU A 105 0.87 -0.32 17.36
CA LEU A 105 1.29 -1.36 16.42
C LEU A 105 2.80 -1.30 16.22
N VAL A 106 3.45 -2.42 16.45
CA VAL A 106 4.92 -2.54 16.42
C VAL A 106 5.56 -2.26 15.05
N GLY A 107 4.76 -2.22 13.97
CA GLY A 107 5.26 -1.95 12.62
C GLY A 107 6.25 -3.00 12.12
N PRO A 108 7.27 -2.59 11.33
CA PRO A 108 8.24 -3.50 10.73
C PRO A 108 9.36 -3.94 11.69
N ALA A 109 9.13 -3.93 13.01
CA ALA A 109 10.16 -4.16 14.03
C ALA A 109 10.71 -5.60 14.08
N LEU A 110 9.97 -6.60 13.54
CA LEU A 110 10.40 -8.00 13.43
C LEU A 110 10.88 -8.64 14.75
N GLY A 111 10.35 -8.17 15.87
CA GLY A 111 10.71 -8.65 17.22
C GLY A 111 11.92 -7.96 17.84
N PHE A 112 12.49 -6.93 17.22
CA PHE A 112 13.48 -6.06 17.83
C PHE A 112 12.78 -4.88 18.54
N PRO A 113 12.82 -4.78 19.87
CA PRO A 113 12.20 -3.66 20.59
C PRO A 113 12.72 -2.31 20.12
N SER A 114 14.02 -2.22 19.86
CA SER A 114 14.69 -0.97 19.41
C SER A 114 14.28 -0.54 17.99
N LEU A 115 13.70 -1.42 17.18
CA LEU A 115 13.21 -1.08 15.82
C LEU A 115 11.75 -0.61 15.79
N THR A 116 11.04 -0.57 16.93
CA THR A 116 9.65 -0.11 16.94
C THR A 116 9.55 1.39 16.68
N PHE A 117 8.44 1.83 16.07
CA PHE A 117 8.16 3.27 15.95
C PHE A 117 8.14 3.95 17.31
N ARG A 118 7.59 3.29 18.34
CA ARG A 118 7.54 3.81 19.69
C ARG A 118 8.94 4.10 20.24
N ALA A 119 9.86 3.15 20.14
CA ALA A 119 11.23 3.36 20.62
C ALA A 119 11.94 4.51 19.90
N TRP A 120 11.76 4.61 18.57
CA TRP A 120 12.27 5.72 17.76
C TRP A 120 11.65 7.07 18.17
N PHE A 121 10.35 7.09 18.44
CA PHE A 121 9.65 8.31 18.85
C PHE A 121 10.08 8.74 20.26
N GLU A 122 10.06 7.83 21.25
CA GLU A 122 10.45 8.12 22.62
C GLU A 122 11.92 8.58 22.73
N ALA A 123 12.82 8.03 21.90
CA ALA A 123 14.22 8.45 21.88
C ALA A 123 14.41 9.91 21.42
N GLN A 124 13.46 10.49 20.72
CA GLN A 124 13.54 11.86 20.20
C GLN A 124 12.68 12.84 20.97
N PHE A 125 11.50 12.41 21.41
CA PHE A 125 10.46 13.28 21.94
C PHE A 125 10.10 12.96 23.39
N GLY A 126 10.62 11.87 23.94
CA GLY A 126 10.38 11.43 25.31
C GLY A 126 9.05 10.67 25.51
N PHE A 127 8.95 10.01 26.68
CA PHE A 127 7.80 9.20 27.05
C PHE A 127 6.50 10.01 27.13
N GLU A 128 6.54 11.22 27.71
CA GLU A 128 5.34 12.04 27.85
C GLU A 128 4.76 12.48 26.50
N ALA A 129 5.61 12.73 25.49
CA ALA A 129 5.15 13.03 24.15
C ALA A 129 4.47 11.80 23.51
N TRP A 130 4.97 10.59 23.80
CA TRP A 130 4.34 9.35 23.37
C TRP A 130 2.95 9.16 23.97
N GLU A 131 2.78 9.38 25.28
CA GLU A 131 1.48 9.26 25.95
C GLU A 131 0.42 10.24 25.39
N ARG A 132 0.86 11.37 24.86
CA ARG A 132 0.01 12.35 24.17
C ARG A 132 -0.26 12.05 22.69
N LEU A 133 0.44 11.07 22.12
CA LEU A 133 0.35 10.75 20.70
C LEU A 133 -0.88 9.89 20.39
N HIS A 134 -1.97 10.49 19.94
CA HIS A 134 -3.19 9.77 19.55
C HIS A 134 -3.06 9.06 18.20
N ARG A 135 -2.34 9.65 17.25
CA ARG A 135 -2.11 9.12 15.91
C ARG A 135 -0.75 9.55 15.40
N ILE A 136 -0.11 8.68 14.62
CA ILE A 136 1.19 8.98 14.02
C ILE A 136 0.99 9.92 12.82
N PRO A 137 1.61 11.13 12.81
CA PRO A 137 1.65 11.97 11.62
C PRO A 137 2.31 11.25 10.45
N ARG A 138 1.75 11.38 9.26
CA ARG A 138 2.22 10.70 8.05
C ARG A 138 3.68 11.03 7.72
N ALA A 139 4.05 12.30 7.85
CA ALA A 139 5.44 12.74 7.62
C ALA A 139 6.40 12.09 8.63
N GLN A 140 6.03 12.06 9.90
CA GLN A 140 6.85 11.47 10.96
C GLN A 140 7.01 9.95 10.79
N TRP A 141 5.98 9.27 10.24
CA TRP A 141 6.12 7.88 9.84
C TRP A 141 7.17 7.69 8.75
N MET A 142 7.23 8.60 7.77
CA MET A 142 8.29 8.53 6.74
C MET A 142 9.67 8.82 7.30
N GLU A 143 9.81 9.77 8.24
CA GLU A 143 11.07 10.02 8.96
C GLU A 143 11.56 8.76 9.69
N TYR A 144 10.65 8.06 10.37
CA TYR A 144 10.96 6.76 10.95
C TYR A 144 11.42 5.72 9.92
N LEU A 145 10.77 5.62 8.77
CA LEU A 145 11.18 4.68 7.72
C LEU A 145 12.54 5.03 7.11
N ILE A 146 12.88 6.32 6.99
CA ILE A 146 14.19 6.79 6.55
C ILE A 146 15.26 6.39 7.57
N TRP A 147 14.99 6.58 8.87
CA TRP A 147 15.87 6.12 9.94
C TRP A 147 16.02 4.60 9.93
N TYR A 148 14.92 3.87 9.84
CA TYR A 148 14.89 2.41 9.77
C TYR A 148 15.75 1.88 8.61
N ARG A 149 15.56 2.45 7.40
CA ARG A 149 16.37 2.13 6.20
C ARG A 149 17.86 2.24 6.47
N ARG A 150 18.30 3.36 7.03
CA ARG A 150 19.70 3.60 7.36
C ARG A 150 20.23 2.57 8.36
N LEU A 151 19.44 2.26 9.37
CA LEU A 151 19.85 1.39 10.46
C LEU A 151 20.00 -0.07 10.06
N ILE A 152 19.10 -0.59 9.21
CA ILE A 152 19.19 -1.98 8.75
C ILE A 152 20.31 -2.21 7.74
N ASP A 153 20.83 -1.17 7.15
CA ASP A 153 22.00 -1.17 6.26
C ASP A 153 21.93 -2.27 5.19
N VAL A 154 21.04 -2.10 4.22
CA VAL A 154 20.88 -2.99 3.07
C VAL A 154 21.04 -2.19 1.78
N PRO A 155 21.66 -2.77 0.72
CA PRO A 155 21.82 -2.08 -0.55
C PRO A 155 20.47 -1.75 -1.20
N ILE A 156 20.21 -0.47 -1.45
CA ILE A 156 19.00 0.02 -2.11
C ILE A 156 19.41 0.88 -3.30
N GLU A 157 18.78 0.63 -4.43
CA GLU A 157 18.94 1.41 -5.65
C GLU A 157 17.61 2.09 -5.98
N ASN A 158 17.58 3.39 -5.83
CA ASN A 158 16.45 4.25 -6.16
C ASN A 158 16.46 4.64 -7.64
N GLU A 159 15.35 5.23 -8.14
CA GLU A 159 15.16 5.61 -9.54
C GLU A 159 15.44 4.45 -10.50
N CYS A 160 15.13 3.23 -10.03
CA CYS A 160 15.38 1.99 -10.74
C CYS A 160 14.07 1.22 -10.90
N GLU A 161 13.51 1.24 -12.10
CA GLU A 161 12.23 0.63 -12.42
C GLU A 161 12.39 -0.82 -12.91
N LEU A 162 11.62 -1.72 -12.35
CA LEU A 162 11.46 -3.06 -12.88
C LEU A 162 10.56 -3.02 -14.12
N THR A 163 11.07 -3.46 -15.28
CA THR A 163 10.33 -3.46 -16.55
C THR A 163 9.90 -4.85 -16.99
N ALA A 164 10.61 -5.91 -16.58
CA ALA A 164 10.23 -7.30 -16.87
C ALA A 164 10.85 -8.27 -15.86
N ILE A 165 10.20 -9.41 -15.67
CA ILE A 165 10.73 -10.56 -14.94
C ILE A 165 10.61 -11.78 -15.83
N ASP A 166 11.73 -12.42 -16.14
CA ASP A 166 11.78 -13.67 -16.90
C ASP A 166 12.14 -14.83 -15.95
N GLY A 167 11.30 -15.87 -15.92
CA GLY A 167 11.54 -17.05 -15.11
C GLY A 167 12.50 -18.03 -15.80
N GLY A 168 13.59 -18.41 -15.12
CA GLY A 168 14.45 -19.53 -15.48
C GLY A 168 14.14 -20.77 -14.64
N VAL A 169 14.93 -21.83 -14.82
CA VAL A 169 14.74 -23.10 -14.10
C VAL A 169 15.01 -22.94 -12.59
N ASP A 170 16.08 -22.26 -12.22
CA ASP A 170 16.56 -22.10 -10.85
C ASP A 170 16.83 -20.65 -10.45
N HIS A 171 16.57 -19.70 -11.34
CA HIS A 171 16.76 -18.26 -11.15
C HIS A 171 15.68 -17.46 -11.85
N VAL A 172 15.66 -16.16 -11.60
CA VAL A 172 14.86 -15.17 -12.32
C VAL A 172 15.79 -14.09 -12.90
N LEU A 173 15.46 -13.58 -14.07
CA LEU A 173 16.11 -12.41 -14.67
C LEU A 173 15.18 -11.21 -14.49
N LEU A 174 15.70 -10.14 -13.92
CA LEU A 174 15.00 -8.88 -13.80
C LEU A 174 15.57 -7.89 -14.82
N SER A 175 14.70 -7.33 -15.64
CA SER A 175 15.03 -6.19 -16.50
C SER A 175 14.77 -4.91 -15.72
N LEU A 176 15.79 -4.09 -15.59
CA LEU A 176 15.77 -2.87 -14.80
C LEU A 176 16.08 -1.68 -15.71
N ARG A 177 15.35 -0.58 -15.52
CA ARG A 177 15.57 0.71 -16.17
C ARG A 177 15.96 1.74 -15.14
N SER A 178 17.02 2.50 -15.42
CA SER A 178 17.46 3.63 -14.59
C SER A 178 18.06 4.73 -15.47
N ALA A 179 18.44 5.86 -14.87
CA ALA A 179 19.07 6.97 -15.57
C ALA A 179 20.40 6.55 -16.28
N VAL A 180 21.09 5.53 -15.76
CA VAL A 180 22.33 5.01 -16.38
C VAL A 180 22.07 3.97 -17.49
N GLY A 181 20.79 3.68 -17.79
CA GLY A 181 20.38 2.78 -18.87
C GLY A 181 19.68 1.51 -18.39
N ASP A 182 19.28 0.71 -19.38
CA ASP A 182 18.60 -0.57 -19.16
C ASP A 182 19.64 -1.68 -18.94
N ARG A 183 19.38 -2.56 -17.97
CA ARG A 183 20.23 -3.73 -17.68
C ARG A 183 19.42 -4.92 -17.20
N LYS A 184 20.03 -6.10 -17.26
CA LYS A 184 19.46 -7.32 -16.64
C LYS A 184 20.33 -7.80 -15.50
N ILE A 185 19.69 -8.24 -14.44
CA ILE A 185 20.34 -8.90 -13.31
C ILE A 185 19.71 -10.27 -13.08
N ALA A 186 20.50 -11.19 -12.54
CA ALA A 186 20.02 -12.50 -12.14
C ALA A 186 19.84 -12.57 -10.63
N ALA A 187 18.76 -13.20 -10.18
CA ALA A 187 18.51 -13.49 -8.77
C ALA A 187 17.94 -14.90 -8.60
N ARG A 188 18.23 -15.55 -7.47
CA ARG A 188 17.60 -16.85 -7.15
C ARG A 188 16.11 -16.70 -6.88
N ARG A 189 15.73 -15.58 -6.27
CA ARG A 189 14.34 -15.26 -5.90
C ARG A 189 14.08 -13.76 -6.07
N VAL A 190 12.82 -13.44 -6.27
CA VAL A 190 12.34 -12.07 -6.27
C VAL A 190 11.21 -11.91 -5.24
N VAL A 191 11.26 -10.81 -4.49
CA VAL A 191 10.18 -10.36 -3.62
C VAL A 191 9.57 -9.12 -4.24
N LEU A 192 8.27 -9.17 -4.55
CA LEU A 192 7.53 -8.03 -5.05
C LEU A 192 6.88 -7.31 -3.85
N ALA A 193 7.50 -6.21 -3.44
CA ALA A 193 7.05 -5.33 -2.36
C ALA A 193 6.60 -3.96 -2.91
N ASN A 194 6.10 -3.96 -4.15
CA ASN A 194 5.79 -2.79 -4.97
C ASN A 194 4.44 -2.14 -4.65
N GLY A 195 3.98 -2.30 -3.40
CA GLY A 195 2.89 -1.54 -2.84
C GLY A 195 1.49 -2.10 -3.10
N ARG A 196 0.49 -1.25 -2.83
CA ARG A 196 -0.92 -1.61 -2.80
C ARG A 196 -1.48 -2.04 -4.15
N ASP A 197 -1.02 -1.42 -5.20
CA ASP A 197 -1.41 -1.65 -6.58
C ASP A 197 -0.49 -2.62 -7.33
N GLY A 198 0.42 -3.28 -6.60
CA GLY A 198 1.45 -4.17 -7.14
C GLY A 198 0.96 -5.34 -8.00
N LEU A 199 -0.32 -5.67 -7.97
CA LEU A 199 -0.95 -6.69 -8.83
C LEU A 199 -1.98 -6.10 -9.81
N GLY A 200 -2.02 -4.79 -9.96
CA GLY A 200 -2.98 -4.11 -10.82
C GLY A 200 -2.77 -2.62 -10.87
N GLY A 201 -3.81 -1.84 -10.70
CA GLY A 201 -3.71 -0.37 -10.73
C GLY A 201 -5.00 0.32 -10.31
N ALA A 202 -5.00 1.64 -10.46
CA ALA A 202 -6.16 2.48 -10.22
C ALA A 202 -7.39 1.98 -11.01
N TYR A 203 -8.53 1.95 -10.34
CA TYR A 203 -9.78 1.57 -10.97
C TYR A 203 -10.56 2.80 -11.43
N VAL A 204 -10.62 3.02 -12.72
CA VAL A 204 -11.49 4.01 -13.35
C VAL A 204 -12.68 3.29 -13.97
N PRO A 205 -13.92 3.49 -13.45
CA PRO A 205 -15.12 2.93 -14.06
C PRO A 205 -15.26 3.33 -15.53
N ALA A 206 -15.82 2.45 -16.37
CA ALA A 206 -15.95 2.67 -17.80
C ALA A 206 -16.61 4.03 -18.14
N LEU A 207 -17.59 4.41 -17.33
CA LEU A 207 -18.31 5.68 -17.45
C LEU A 207 -17.39 6.90 -17.49
N PHE A 208 -16.30 6.91 -16.72
CA PHE A 208 -15.41 8.07 -16.56
C PHE A 208 -14.17 8.05 -17.46
N ARG A 209 -13.97 6.98 -18.26
CA ARG A 209 -12.72 6.82 -19.04
C ARG A 209 -12.55 7.84 -20.17
N ALA A 210 -13.65 8.44 -20.61
CA ALA A 210 -13.64 9.45 -21.67
C ALA A 210 -13.32 10.85 -21.15
N LEU A 211 -13.29 11.06 -19.82
CA LEU A 211 -12.95 12.34 -19.24
C LEU A 211 -11.46 12.68 -19.47
N SER A 212 -11.19 13.91 -19.79
CA SER A 212 -9.82 14.42 -19.90
C SER A 212 -9.17 14.59 -18.53
N GLN A 213 -7.84 14.51 -18.50
CA GLN A 213 -7.05 14.79 -17.28
C GLN A 213 -7.18 16.26 -16.83
N ARG A 214 -7.64 17.15 -17.70
CA ARG A 214 -7.94 18.53 -17.36
C ARG A 214 -9.08 18.65 -16.34
N HIS A 215 -10.04 17.73 -16.40
CA HIS A 215 -11.28 17.79 -15.62
C HIS A 215 -11.44 16.62 -14.66
N SER A 216 -10.51 15.65 -14.67
CA SER A 216 -10.59 14.52 -13.76
C SER A 216 -9.22 13.92 -13.45
N ALA A 217 -9.10 13.35 -12.24
CA ALA A 217 -7.95 12.57 -11.83
C ALA A 217 -8.39 11.42 -10.91
N HIS A 218 -7.64 10.33 -10.90
CA HIS A 218 -7.82 9.31 -9.87
C HIS A 218 -7.21 9.80 -8.54
N SER A 219 -7.76 9.38 -7.42
CA SER A 219 -7.30 9.78 -6.08
C SER A 219 -5.86 9.36 -5.74
N SER A 220 -5.22 8.54 -6.57
CA SER A 220 -3.80 8.18 -6.46
C SER A 220 -2.89 8.92 -7.42
N ASP A 221 -3.44 9.76 -8.28
CA ASP A 221 -2.66 10.56 -9.20
C ASP A 221 -2.00 11.74 -8.44
N ASP A 222 -0.99 12.32 -9.04
CA ASP A 222 -0.36 13.53 -8.52
C ASP A 222 -1.25 14.73 -8.85
N ILE A 223 -2.18 15.03 -7.93
CA ILE A 223 -3.14 16.14 -8.07
C ILE A 223 -2.54 17.40 -7.47
N ASP A 224 -2.38 18.42 -8.28
CA ASP A 224 -2.12 19.78 -7.78
C ASP A 224 -3.44 20.39 -7.28
N PHE A 225 -3.65 20.35 -5.96
CA PHE A 225 -4.85 20.89 -5.34
C PHE A 225 -4.92 22.42 -5.39
N THR A 226 -3.82 23.11 -5.62
CA THR A 226 -3.80 24.59 -5.70
C THR A 226 -4.60 25.10 -6.90
N VAL A 227 -4.63 24.34 -8.00
CA VAL A 227 -5.42 24.68 -9.19
C VAL A 227 -6.92 24.50 -9.00
N LEU A 228 -7.34 23.87 -7.89
CA LEU A 228 -8.75 23.68 -7.53
C LEU A 228 -9.33 24.84 -6.71
N LYS A 229 -8.53 25.82 -6.34
CA LYS A 229 -8.99 27.01 -5.63
C LYS A 229 -10.13 27.70 -6.39
N GLY A 230 -11.22 28.00 -5.69
CA GLY A 230 -12.41 28.62 -6.25
C GLY A 230 -13.27 27.75 -7.15
N LYS A 231 -12.90 26.45 -7.35
CA LYS A 231 -13.64 25.51 -8.19
C LYS A 231 -14.65 24.68 -7.42
N THR A 232 -15.64 24.17 -8.12
CA THR A 232 -16.55 23.15 -7.62
C THR A 232 -15.98 21.77 -7.93
N VAL A 233 -15.76 20.96 -6.90
CA VAL A 233 -15.12 19.64 -7.00
C VAL A 233 -16.07 18.54 -6.62
N GLY A 234 -16.23 17.54 -7.50
CA GLY A 234 -16.93 16.31 -7.19
C GLY A 234 -15.94 15.20 -6.81
N VAL A 235 -16.20 14.47 -5.72
CA VAL A 235 -15.39 13.32 -5.31
C VAL A 235 -16.22 12.05 -5.41
N VAL A 236 -15.92 11.18 -6.35
CA VAL A 236 -16.66 9.95 -6.59
C VAL A 236 -16.15 8.83 -5.70
N GLY A 237 -16.88 8.49 -4.65
CA GLY A 237 -16.53 7.44 -3.69
C GLY A 237 -16.92 7.79 -2.27
N ALA A 238 -16.78 6.81 -1.36
CA ALA A 238 -17.07 6.96 0.06
C ALA A 238 -16.01 6.33 0.96
N GLY A 239 -14.91 5.91 0.40
CA GLY A 239 -13.80 5.31 1.14
C GLY A 239 -12.85 6.37 1.72
N ALA A 240 -11.81 5.89 2.37
CA ALA A 240 -10.80 6.73 2.97
C ALA A 240 -10.16 7.72 1.97
N SER A 241 -9.80 7.24 0.76
CA SER A 241 -9.23 8.13 -0.25
C SER A 241 -10.21 9.23 -0.70
N ALA A 242 -11.53 8.95 -0.70
CA ALA A 242 -12.52 9.96 -1.06
C ALA A 242 -12.52 11.12 -0.06
N VAL A 243 -12.55 10.78 1.23
CA VAL A 243 -12.60 11.81 2.28
C VAL A 243 -11.28 12.57 2.38
N ASP A 244 -10.14 11.87 2.26
CA ASP A 244 -8.82 12.51 2.30
C ASP A 244 -8.66 13.51 1.14
N ASN A 245 -9.05 13.14 -0.08
CA ASN A 245 -8.97 14.04 -1.23
C ASN A 245 -10.01 15.18 -1.16
N ALA A 246 -11.19 14.93 -0.57
CA ALA A 246 -12.16 16.00 -0.32
C ALA A 246 -11.62 17.04 0.67
N ALA A 247 -10.97 16.59 1.75
CA ALA A 247 -10.33 17.46 2.72
C ALA A 247 -9.23 18.32 2.08
N GLU A 248 -8.32 17.69 1.33
CA GLU A 248 -7.28 18.44 0.59
C GLU A 248 -7.86 19.52 -0.34
N ALA A 249 -8.90 19.18 -1.11
CA ALA A 249 -9.53 20.15 -2.00
C ALA A 249 -10.14 21.34 -1.23
N LEU A 250 -10.78 21.08 -0.08
CA LEU A 250 -11.35 22.11 0.79
C LEU A 250 -10.28 23.01 1.39
N GLU A 251 -9.23 22.41 1.95
CA GLU A 251 -8.11 23.10 2.60
C GLU A 251 -7.31 23.95 1.61
N HIS A 252 -7.28 23.57 0.32
CA HIS A 252 -6.71 24.37 -0.77
C HIS A 252 -7.69 25.39 -1.37
N GLY A 253 -8.86 25.57 -0.76
CA GLY A 253 -9.78 26.66 -1.09
C GLY A 253 -10.73 26.37 -2.26
N ALA A 254 -11.10 25.12 -2.51
CA ALA A 254 -12.19 24.82 -3.42
C ALA A 254 -13.47 25.53 -2.98
N ALA A 255 -14.23 26.10 -3.91
CA ALA A 255 -15.47 26.84 -3.60
C ALA A 255 -16.57 25.92 -3.07
N HIS A 256 -16.62 24.70 -3.53
CA HIS A 256 -17.56 23.68 -3.06
C HIS A 256 -16.99 22.29 -3.33
N VAL A 257 -17.13 21.38 -2.36
CA VAL A 257 -16.76 19.97 -2.52
C VAL A 257 -17.95 19.07 -2.21
N ALA A 258 -18.36 18.23 -3.18
CA ALA A 258 -19.42 17.26 -3.00
C ALA A 258 -18.87 15.84 -3.12
N MET A 259 -19.01 15.04 -2.07
CA MET A 259 -18.69 13.61 -2.07
C MET A 259 -19.89 12.80 -2.55
N LEU A 260 -19.76 12.13 -3.70
CA LEU A 260 -20.84 11.39 -4.36
C LEU A 260 -20.81 9.92 -3.95
N VAL A 261 -21.77 9.52 -3.16
CA VAL A 261 -21.85 8.21 -2.51
C VAL A 261 -23.01 7.40 -3.06
N ARG A 262 -22.75 6.28 -3.75
CA ARG A 262 -23.81 5.40 -4.29
C ARG A 262 -24.73 4.79 -3.22
N ARG A 263 -24.17 4.46 -2.06
CA ARG A 263 -24.95 3.90 -0.94
C ARG A 263 -25.94 4.93 -0.41
N ARG A 264 -27.08 4.46 0.09
CA ARG A 264 -28.07 5.33 0.74
C ARG A 264 -27.53 5.91 2.05
N ASP A 265 -26.61 5.16 2.70
CA ASP A 265 -25.99 5.55 3.95
C ASP A 265 -24.46 5.37 3.92
N VAL A 266 -23.78 6.21 4.66
CA VAL A 266 -22.35 6.06 4.94
C VAL A 266 -22.21 5.22 6.22
N PRO A 267 -21.45 4.11 6.19
CA PRO A 267 -21.23 3.30 7.38
C PRO A 267 -20.61 4.15 8.52
N ARG A 268 -21.10 3.98 9.74
CA ARG A 268 -20.57 4.68 10.93
C ARG A 268 -19.76 3.78 11.85
N ILE A 269 -19.96 2.46 11.76
CA ILE A 269 -19.32 1.45 12.61
C ILE A 269 -18.47 0.53 11.75
N ASN A 270 -17.19 0.37 12.12
CA ASN A 270 -16.30 -0.61 11.50
C ASN A 270 -16.56 -2.01 12.09
N ARG A 271 -17.47 -2.76 11.48
CA ARG A 271 -17.78 -4.14 11.88
C ARG A 271 -16.65 -5.13 11.56
N GLY A 272 -15.71 -4.74 10.70
CA GLY A 272 -14.53 -5.54 10.36
C GLY A 272 -13.33 -5.32 11.30
N MET A 273 -13.44 -4.50 12.36
CA MET A 273 -12.30 -4.13 13.19
C MET A 273 -11.66 -5.34 13.90
N GLY A 274 -12.46 -6.34 14.31
CA GLY A 274 -11.95 -7.57 14.93
C GLY A 274 -11.06 -8.44 14.04
N ILE A 275 -11.09 -8.22 12.71
CA ILE A 275 -10.24 -8.92 11.74
C ILE A 275 -8.79 -8.44 11.83
N GLY A 276 -8.53 -7.28 12.41
CA GLY A 276 -7.18 -6.75 12.68
C GLY A 276 -6.46 -7.39 13.85
N SER A 277 -7.00 -8.43 14.49
CA SER A 277 -6.34 -9.09 15.61
C SER A 277 -5.16 -9.96 15.18
N PRO A 278 -4.08 -10.08 16.01
CA PRO A 278 -2.94 -10.93 15.72
C PRO A 278 -3.33 -12.39 15.43
N GLY A 279 -4.27 -12.96 16.16
CA GLY A 279 -4.77 -14.32 15.95
C GLY A 279 -5.40 -14.50 14.56
N MET A 280 -6.16 -13.51 14.09
CA MET A 280 -6.72 -13.55 12.74
C MET A 280 -5.62 -13.47 11.66
N TRP A 281 -4.62 -12.60 11.84
CA TRP A 281 -3.54 -12.44 10.86
C TRP A 281 -2.72 -13.73 10.71
N HIS A 282 -2.38 -14.38 11.82
CA HIS A 282 -1.64 -15.63 11.80
C HIS A 282 -2.50 -16.82 11.38
N GLY A 283 -3.77 -16.84 11.81
CA GLY A 283 -4.68 -17.97 11.58
C GLY A 283 -5.40 -17.96 10.22
N PHE A 284 -5.61 -16.78 9.61
CA PHE A 284 -6.44 -16.64 8.41
C PHE A 284 -6.02 -17.57 7.26
N TYR A 285 -4.72 -17.72 7.04
CA TYR A 285 -4.19 -18.58 5.98
C TYR A 285 -4.55 -20.04 6.17
N HIS A 286 -4.62 -20.50 7.41
CA HIS A 286 -4.89 -21.90 7.76
C HIS A 286 -6.39 -22.23 7.77
N LEU A 287 -7.27 -21.23 7.64
CA LEU A 287 -8.70 -21.47 7.50
C LEU A 287 -9.03 -22.12 6.16
N ALA A 288 -10.07 -22.95 6.16
CA ALA A 288 -10.65 -23.49 4.94
C ALA A 288 -11.07 -22.37 3.98
N PRO A 289 -10.98 -22.57 2.66
CA PRO A 289 -11.32 -21.51 1.66
C PRO A 289 -12.70 -20.90 1.87
N GLU A 290 -13.69 -21.69 2.26
CA GLU A 290 -15.07 -21.24 2.51
C GLU A 290 -15.13 -20.24 3.67
N ARG A 291 -14.37 -20.51 4.74
CA ARG A 291 -14.29 -19.61 5.89
C ARG A 291 -13.59 -18.32 5.55
N ARG A 292 -12.48 -18.38 4.83
CA ARG A 292 -11.79 -17.18 4.32
C ARG A 292 -12.71 -16.35 3.45
N TRP A 293 -13.45 -17.00 2.55
CA TRP A 293 -14.43 -16.34 1.70
C TRP A 293 -15.53 -15.65 2.51
N ALA A 294 -16.10 -16.34 3.48
CA ALA A 294 -17.16 -15.79 4.33
C ALA A 294 -16.69 -14.54 5.10
N ILE A 295 -15.45 -14.54 5.62
CA ILE A 295 -14.86 -13.37 6.29
C ILE A 295 -14.70 -12.20 5.33
N VAL A 296 -14.15 -12.45 4.14
CA VAL A 296 -13.96 -11.40 3.12
C VAL A 296 -15.31 -10.83 2.67
N GLN A 297 -16.28 -11.70 2.46
CA GLN A 297 -17.65 -11.32 2.07
C GLN A 297 -18.30 -10.46 3.17
N PHE A 298 -18.17 -10.85 4.43
CA PHE A 298 -18.67 -10.08 5.56
C PHE A 298 -18.08 -8.66 5.60
N VAL A 299 -16.76 -8.51 5.40
CA VAL A 299 -16.12 -7.18 5.37
C VAL A 299 -16.61 -6.35 4.19
N ALA A 300 -16.68 -6.97 3.01
CA ALA A 300 -17.15 -6.29 1.80
C ALA A 300 -18.61 -5.83 1.94
N ASP A 301 -19.43 -6.65 2.56
CA ASP A 301 -20.85 -6.39 2.78
C ASP A 301 -21.11 -5.25 3.74
N ASN A 302 -20.37 -5.22 4.84
CA ASN A 302 -20.56 -4.20 5.87
C ASN A 302 -19.87 -2.86 5.54
N ALA A 303 -18.91 -2.87 4.62
CA ALA A 303 -18.02 -1.76 4.28
C ALA A 303 -17.29 -1.17 5.51
N ILE A 304 -16.19 -0.53 5.25
CA ILE A 304 -15.42 0.20 6.28
C ILE A 304 -15.87 1.66 6.25
N PRO A 305 -16.20 2.26 7.41
CA PRO A 305 -16.52 3.67 7.46
C PRO A 305 -15.35 4.53 6.99
N PRO A 306 -15.63 5.73 6.45
CA PRO A 306 -14.57 6.71 6.21
C PRO A 306 -13.85 7.04 7.52
N PRO A 307 -12.55 7.37 7.49
CA PRO A 307 -11.81 7.71 8.70
C PRO A 307 -12.40 8.93 9.42
N HIS A 308 -12.54 8.82 10.73
CA HIS A 308 -13.17 9.86 11.54
C HIS A 308 -12.40 11.19 11.43
N ASP A 309 -11.07 11.14 11.58
CA ASP A 309 -10.21 12.33 11.54
C ASP A 309 -10.33 13.06 10.18
N SER A 310 -10.34 12.31 9.08
CA SER A 310 -10.53 12.89 7.73
C SER A 310 -11.95 13.47 7.55
N MET A 311 -12.98 12.83 8.13
CA MET A 311 -14.33 13.39 8.12
C MET A 311 -14.42 14.70 8.95
N LEU A 312 -13.70 14.77 10.07
CA LEU A 312 -13.62 16.02 10.86
C LEU A 312 -12.94 17.13 10.06
N ARG A 313 -11.86 16.86 9.31
CA ARG A 313 -11.26 17.84 8.40
C ARG A 313 -12.31 18.42 7.46
N CYS A 314 -13.03 17.56 6.74
CA CYS A 314 -14.09 17.99 5.84
C CYS A 314 -15.21 18.78 6.54
N SER A 315 -15.66 18.34 7.71
CA SER A 315 -16.81 18.95 8.42
C SER A 315 -16.53 20.35 8.97
N ARG A 316 -15.28 20.77 9.07
CA ARG A 316 -14.89 22.15 9.43
C ARG A 316 -15.23 23.16 8.33
N HIS A 317 -15.51 22.70 7.12
CA HIS A 317 -15.78 23.51 5.95
C HIS A 317 -17.30 23.54 5.63
N PRO A 318 -17.97 24.70 5.69
CA PRO A 318 -19.41 24.80 5.44
C PRO A 318 -19.80 24.52 3.98
N ASN A 319 -18.83 24.54 3.06
CA ASN A 319 -18.97 24.27 1.65
C ASN A 319 -18.69 22.78 1.29
N PHE A 320 -18.69 21.88 2.28
CA PHE A 320 -18.62 20.44 2.10
C PHE A 320 -20.00 19.79 2.11
N ALA A 321 -20.26 18.88 1.18
CA ALA A 321 -21.48 18.11 1.13
C ALA A 321 -21.22 16.61 0.89
N VAL A 322 -22.05 15.74 1.51
CA VAL A 322 -22.09 14.31 1.22
C VAL A 322 -23.44 13.97 0.59
N VAL A 323 -23.42 13.60 -0.68
CA VAL A 323 -24.62 13.25 -1.45
C VAL A 323 -24.74 11.73 -1.51
N THR A 324 -25.56 11.16 -0.63
CA THR A 324 -25.82 9.72 -0.56
C THR A 324 -26.91 9.28 -1.53
N GLY A 325 -26.90 7.97 -1.88
CA GLY A 325 -27.80 7.43 -2.91
C GLY A 325 -27.57 8.05 -4.29
N CYS A 326 -26.38 8.59 -4.51
CA CYS A 326 -26.00 9.29 -5.75
C CYS A 326 -25.19 8.35 -6.64
N GLU A 327 -25.84 7.68 -7.56
CA GLU A 327 -25.23 6.81 -8.55
C GLU A 327 -25.00 7.57 -9.86
N PRO A 328 -23.76 7.70 -10.35
CA PRO A 328 -23.48 8.26 -11.67
C PRO A 328 -24.04 7.33 -12.77
N LEU A 329 -24.86 7.88 -13.65
CA LEU A 329 -25.51 7.18 -14.75
C LEU A 329 -24.98 7.61 -16.12
N GLY A 330 -24.53 8.87 -16.24
CA GLY A 330 -23.95 9.45 -17.45
C GLY A 330 -22.94 10.52 -17.08
N VAL A 331 -21.95 10.74 -17.96
CA VAL A 331 -20.95 11.78 -17.80
C VAL A 331 -20.57 12.35 -19.16
N ARG A 332 -20.38 13.67 -19.24
CA ARG A 332 -19.84 14.37 -20.41
C ARG A 332 -19.12 15.63 -20.00
N GLU A 333 -18.17 16.06 -20.83
CA GLU A 333 -17.56 17.36 -20.73
C GLU A 333 -18.33 18.34 -21.63
N GLU A 334 -18.79 19.44 -21.06
CA GLU A 334 -19.59 20.45 -21.74
C GLU A 334 -19.31 21.82 -21.10
N ASP A 335 -19.07 22.85 -21.91
CA ASP A 335 -18.78 24.22 -21.46
C ASP A 335 -17.63 24.32 -20.44
N GLY A 336 -16.58 23.51 -20.61
CA GLY A 336 -15.42 23.50 -19.72
C GLY A 336 -15.69 22.90 -18.34
N ARG A 337 -16.80 22.17 -18.17
CA ARG A 337 -17.20 21.51 -16.92
C ARG A 337 -17.58 20.05 -17.14
N VAL A 338 -17.52 19.26 -16.10
CA VAL A 338 -18.04 17.90 -16.10
C VAL A 338 -19.51 17.93 -15.71
N ARG A 339 -20.37 17.45 -16.62
CA ARG A 339 -21.79 17.24 -16.38
C ARG A 339 -22.03 15.78 -16.01
N LEU A 340 -22.66 15.56 -14.89
CA LEU A 340 -23.04 14.22 -14.39
C LEU A 340 -24.55 14.07 -14.37
N ASP A 341 -25.06 13.05 -15.06
CA ASP A 341 -26.40 12.56 -14.86
C ASP A 341 -26.34 11.51 -13.74
N THR A 342 -27.13 11.69 -12.70
CA THR A 342 -27.10 10.81 -11.52
C THR A 342 -28.51 10.41 -11.10
N SER A 343 -28.63 9.38 -10.26
CA SER A 343 -29.90 8.99 -9.61
C SER A 343 -30.51 10.09 -8.71
N ARG A 344 -29.77 11.17 -8.44
CA ARG A 344 -30.19 12.34 -7.67
C ARG A 344 -30.42 13.60 -8.54
N GLY A 345 -30.42 13.43 -9.86
CA GLY A 345 -30.53 14.52 -10.81
C GLY A 345 -29.21 14.87 -11.47
N LYS A 346 -29.19 16.02 -12.15
CA LYS A 346 -28.03 16.51 -12.89
C LYS A 346 -27.14 17.35 -11.99
N LEU A 347 -25.83 17.04 -12.00
CA LEU A 347 -24.81 17.77 -11.27
C LEU A 347 -23.75 18.30 -12.24
N ALA A 348 -23.03 19.34 -11.84
CA ALA A 348 -21.96 19.92 -12.64
C ALA A 348 -20.78 20.31 -11.75
N PHE A 349 -19.58 19.93 -12.18
CA PHE A 349 -18.33 20.18 -11.46
C PHE A 349 -17.28 20.75 -12.41
N ASP A 350 -16.36 21.53 -11.88
CA ASP A 350 -15.20 21.99 -12.63
C ASP A 350 -14.12 20.91 -12.67
N PHE A 351 -14.12 20.02 -11.65
CA PHE A 351 -13.18 18.90 -11.56
C PHE A 351 -13.79 17.71 -10.82
N LEU A 352 -13.45 16.48 -11.26
CA LEU A 352 -13.81 15.24 -10.56
C LEU A 352 -12.59 14.51 -10.04
N ILE A 353 -12.63 14.13 -8.77
CA ILE A 353 -11.65 13.21 -8.17
C ILE A 353 -12.30 11.82 -8.10
N LEU A 354 -11.71 10.87 -8.81
CA LEU A 354 -12.21 9.49 -8.89
C LEU A 354 -11.59 8.65 -7.76
N ALA A 355 -12.20 8.69 -6.59
CA ALA A 355 -11.78 7.89 -5.44
C ALA A 355 -12.40 6.48 -5.48
N THR A 356 -12.31 5.84 -6.62
CA THR A 356 -12.96 4.58 -6.97
C THR A 356 -12.14 3.34 -6.63
N GLY A 357 -10.97 3.54 -6.02
CA GLY A 357 -10.10 2.49 -5.51
C GLY A 357 -9.22 1.83 -6.56
N PHE A 358 -8.77 0.62 -6.25
CA PHE A 358 -7.84 -0.14 -7.07
C PHE A 358 -8.43 -1.49 -7.43
N HIS A 359 -7.94 -2.10 -8.49
CA HIS A 359 -8.30 -3.48 -8.84
C HIS A 359 -7.09 -4.28 -9.27
N VAL A 360 -7.16 -5.59 -9.10
CA VAL A 360 -6.16 -6.53 -9.60
C VAL A 360 -6.43 -6.75 -11.08
N ASP A 361 -5.45 -6.38 -11.89
CA ASP A 361 -5.51 -6.47 -13.33
C ASP A 361 -4.11 -6.63 -13.92
N TRP A 362 -3.78 -7.83 -14.33
CA TRP A 362 -2.47 -8.19 -14.87
C TRP A 362 -2.09 -7.37 -16.12
N SER A 363 -3.07 -6.90 -16.90
CA SER A 363 -2.80 -6.09 -18.08
C SER A 363 -2.14 -4.74 -17.75
N LYS A 364 -2.27 -4.29 -16.50
CA LYS A 364 -1.63 -3.07 -15.97
C LYS A 364 -0.24 -3.32 -15.38
N ARG A 365 0.24 -4.56 -15.46
CA ARG A 365 1.52 -4.99 -14.88
C ARG A 365 2.36 -5.69 -15.95
N PRO A 366 2.84 -4.95 -16.97
CA PRO A 366 3.59 -5.52 -18.08
C PRO A 366 4.85 -6.26 -17.63
N GLU A 367 5.46 -5.84 -16.51
CA GLU A 367 6.63 -6.50 -15.93
C GLU A 367 6.35 -7.92 -15.44
N LEU A 368 5.08 -8.29 -15.24
CA LEU A 368 4.66 -9.63 -14.83
C LEU A 368 4.13 -10.47 -15.99
N ALA A 369 4.12 -9.96 -17.21
CA ALA A 369 3.46 -10.59 -18.37
C ALA A 369 3.98 -12.01 -18.63
N SER A 370 5.31 -12.23 -18.57
CA SER A 370 5.92 -13.55 -18.81
C SER A 370 5.53 -14.57 -17.72
N LEU A 371 5.21 -14.11 -16.51
CA LEU A 371 4.86 -14.96 -15.38
C LEU A 371 3.36 -15.21 -15.26
N ALA A 372 2.51 -14.43 -15.93
CA ALA A 372 1.06 -14.43 -15.76
C ALA A 372 0.44 -15.84 -15.85
N ARG A 373 0.89 -16.65 -16.82
CA ARG A 373 0.43 -18.04 -17.04
C ARG A 373 0.83 -19.01 -15.92
N HIS A 374 1.84 -18.67 -15.12
CA HIS A 374 2.37 -19.50 -14.03
C HIS A 374 1.84 -19.11 -12.66
N ILE A 375 1.11 -17.99 -12.57
CA ILE A 375 0.56 -17.48 -11.33
C ILE A 375 -0.80 -18.11 -11.09
N VAL A 376 -0.89 -18.93 -10.06
CA VAL A 376 -2.14 -19.54 -9.63
C VAL A 376 -2.87 -18.58 -8.70
N LEU A 377 -3.99 -18.06 -9.17
CA LEU A 377 -4.85 -17.16 -8.39
C LEU A 377 -5.78 -17.98 -7.48
N TRP A 378 -6.31 -17.35 -6.46
CA TRP A 378 -7.25 -18.03 -5.58
C TRP A 378 -8.55 -18.45 -6.31
N ARG A 379 -9.02 -17.66 -7.28
CA ARG A 379 -10.15 -18.03 -8.15
C ARG A 379 -9.92 -19.33 -8.94
N ASP A 380 -8.64 -19.71 -9.17
CA ASP A 380 -8.28 -20.93 -9.88
C ASP A 380 -8.31 -22.15 -8.94
N ARG A 381 -8.38 -21.93 -7.62
CA ARG A 381 -8.39 -22.96 -6.57
C ARG A 381 -9.72 -23.04 -5.82
N PHE A 382 -10.55 -22.01 -5.88
CA PHE A 382 -11.79 -21.95 -5.12
C PHE A 382 -12.86 -21.18 -5.90
N ALA A 383 -13.98 -21.86 -6.17
CA ALA A 383 -15.18 -21.23 -6.70
C ALA A 383 -16.13 -20.96 -5.51
N PRO A 384 -16.43 -19.70 -5.21
CA PRO A 384 -17.38 -19.40 -4.15
C PRO A 384 -18.77 -19.92 -4.53
N PRO A 385 -19.59 -20.32 -3.55
CA PRO A 385 -20.96 -20.71 -3.81
C PRO A 385 -21.70 -19.56 -4.50
N VAL A 386 -22.53 -19.90 -5.48
CA VAL A 386 -23.44 -18.95 -6.12
C VAL A 386 -24.47 -18.55 -5.06
N THR A 387 -24.20 -17.49 -4.32
CA THR A 387 -25.22 -16.89 -3.47
C THR A 387 -26.27 -16.27 -4.38
N ALA A 388 -27.55 -16.53 -4.07
CA ALA A 388 -28.66 -15.84 -4.72
C ALA A 388 -28.34 -14.33 -4.81
N PRO A 389 -28.71 -13.64 -5.89
CA PRO A 389 -28.35 -12.25 -6.10
C PRO A 389 -28.88 -11.42 -4.94
N SER A 390 -28.03 -11.19 -3.94
CA SER A 390 -28.28 -10.12 -3.01
C SER A 390 -28.34 -8.84 -3.86
N SER A 391 -29.12 -7.86 -3.46
CA SER A 391 -29.17 -6.53 -4.08
C SER A 391 -27.76 -5.89 -4.30
N ARG A 392 -26.71 -6.54 -3.91
CA ARG A 392 -25.27 -6.24 -3.98
C ARG A 392 -24.54 -6.83 -5.18
N ALA A 393 -25.08 -7.86 -5.85
CA ALA A 393 -24.54 -8.37 -7.12
C ALA A 393 -24.59 -7.31 -8.23
N MET A 394 -25.38 -6.25 -8.04
CA MET A 394 -25.45 -5.08 -8.91
C MET A 394 -24.36 -4.01 -8.65
N ILE A 395 -23.42 -4.24 -7.73
CA ILE A 395 -22.32 -3.30 -7.47
C ILE A 395 -21.04 -3.85 -8.12
N PRO A 396 -20.66 -3.43 -9.34
CA PRO A 396 -19.47 -3.92 -10.03
C PRO A 396 -18.17 -3.80 -9.22
N GLY A 397 -18.09 -2.80 -8.33
CA GLY A 397 -16.93 -2.60 -7.44
C GLY A 397 -16.80 -3.62 -6.31
N LEU A 398 -17.90 -4.15 -5.76
CA LEU A 398 -17.86 -5.16 -4.68
C LEU A 398 -17.62 -6.58 -5.22
N ALA A 399 -18.18 -6.92 -6.36
CA ALA A 399 -17.82 -8.14 -7.07
C ALA A 399 -16.32 -8.17 -7.41
N ARG A 400 -15.70 -6.99 -7.61
CA ARG A 400 -14.27 -6.84 -7.87
C ARG A 400 -13.41 -6.83 -6.60
N LEU A 401 -13.88 -6.32 -5.47
CA LEU A 401 -13.20 -6.54 -4.18
C LEU A 401 -13.15 -8.03 -3.85
N SER A 402 -14.21 -8.76 -4.11
CA SER A 402 -14.21 -10.22 -3.98
C SER A 402 -13.33 -10.88 -5.04
N SER A 403 -13.21 -10.35 -6.25
CA SER A 403 -12.29 -10.84 -7.28
C SER A 403 -10.84 -10.45 -7.00
N SER A 404 -10.58 -9.30 -6.40
CA SER A 404 -9.23 -8.89 -6.01
C SER A 404 -8.66 -9.77 -4.89
N TRP A 405 -9.50 -10.16 -3.94
CA TRP A 405 -9.10 -11.16 -2.94
C TRP A 405 -8.94 -12.56 -3.52
N LYS A 406 -9.67 -12.91 -4.57
CA LYS A 406 -9.45 -14.14 -5.35
C LYS A 406 -8.06 -14.18 -5.98
N SER A 407 -7.46 -13.02 -6.20
CA SER A 407 -6.18 -12.85 -6.89
C SER A 407 -4.99 -12.73 -5.94
N TYR A 408 -5.19 -12.61 -4.61
CA TYR A 408 -4.07 -12.65 -3.68
C TYR A 408 -3.54 -14.07 -3.59
N PRO A 409 -2.26 -14.32 -3.92
CA PRO A 409 -1.64 -15.59 -3.59
C PRO A 409 -1.64 -15.71 -2.08
N ALA A 410 -2.04 -16.88 -1.58
CA ALA A 410 -2.08 -17.13 -0.15
C ALA A 410 -0.66 -16.98 0.44
N PRO A 411 -0.43 -16.03 1.38
CA PRO A 411 0.88 -15.90 2.00
C PRO A 411 1.16 -17.15 2.87
N ARG A 412 2.26 -17.82 2.62
CA ARG A 412 2.83 -18.75 3.60
C ARG A 412 3.66 -17.92 4.56
N HIS A 413 3.19 -17.79 5.80
CA HIS A 413 3.76 -17.05 6.93
C HIS A 413 3.67 -15.53 6.81
N GLY A 414 2.94 -14.95 7.76
CA GLY A 414 2.63 -13.52 7.81
C GLY A 414 3.85 -12.63 7.79
N LEU A 415 3.87 -11.80 6.77
CA LEU A 415 4.50 -10.49 6.69
C LEU A 415 4.56 -10.11 5.22
N ALA A 416 3.83 -9.06 4.84
CA ALA A 416 3.78 -8.46 3.49
C ALA A 416 3.40 -9.45 2.37
N ALA A 417 2.63 -9.01 1.39
CA ALA A 417 2.32 -9.81 0.20
C ALA A 417 3.61 -10.11 -0.60
N CYS A 418 4.30 -11.17 -0.21
CA CYS A 418 5.43 -11.70 -0.96
C CYS A 418 4.92 -12.75 -1.94
N ILE A 419 5.03 -12.48 -3.23
CA ILE A 419 4.91 -13.51 -4.26
C ILE A 419 6.24 -14.27 -4.28
N ALA A 420 6.35 -15.35 -3.49
CA ALA A 420 7.40 -16.32 -3.69
C ALA A 420 6.95 -17.27 -4.81
N THR A 421 7.42 -17.05 -6.02
CA THR A 421 7.21 -18.02 -7.11
C THR A 421 8.03 -19.28 -6.83
N ARG A 422 7.36 -20.33 -6.37
CA ARG A 422 7.94 -21.66 -6.29
C ARG A 422 7.67 -22.35 -7.62
N PHE A 423 8.68 -22.49 -8.47
CA PHE A 423 8.64 -23.44 -9.58
C PHE A 423 8.64 -24.86 -9.01
N GLN A 424 7.50 -25.54 -9.03
CA GLN A 424 7.46 -26.97 -8.77
C GLN A 424 8.14 -27.69 -9.93
N ARG A 425 9.18 -28.47 -9.64
CA ARG A 425 9.68 -29.47 -10.58
C ARG A 425 8.53 -30.43 -10.88
N SER A 426 8.10 -30.50 -12.12
CA SER A 426 7.42 -31.67 -12.64
C SER A 426 8.45 -32.81 -12.63
N SER A 427 8.29 -33.76 -11.73
CA SER A 427 8.97 -35.05 -11.82
C SER A 427 8.44 -35.75 -13.07
N VAL A 428 9.18 -35.63 -14.16
CA VAL A 428 9.06 -36.57 -15.28
C VAL A 428 9.81 -37.82 -14.82
N THR A 429 9.09 -38.81 -14.37
CA THR A 429 9.57 -40.21 -14.37
C THR A 429 9.54 -40.66 -15.81
N ALA A 430 10.70 -40.81 -16.43
CA ALA A 430 10.86 -41.61 -17.62
C ALA A 430 11.02 -43.10 -17.25
N PRO A 431 10.66 -44.01 -18.15
CA PRO A 431 10.51 -45.45 -17.89
C PRO A 431 11.79 -46.15 -17.50
#